data_05a7a0c37c9bd61e1484ed65bcee1750
#
_entry.id   05a7a0c37c9bd61e1484ed65bcee1750
#
_cell.length_a   1.000
_cell.length_b   1.000
_cell.length_c   1.000
_cell.angle_alpha   90.00
_cell.angle_beta   90.00
_cell.angle_gamma   90.00
#
_symmetry.space_group_name_H-M   'P 1'
#
loop_
_entity.id
_entity.type
_entity.pdbx_description
1 polymer ?
#
loop_
_entity_poly.entity_id
_entity_poly.type
_entity_poly.pdbx_seq_one_letter_code
_entity_poly.pdbx_strand_id
1 'polypeptide(L)'
;MLGLHDIQYFYEFLFWVFIYISLRLVWHLPNVRLGYGIAVAIFNLAAILMYTISSXAGQIGPLDAFAFAFLHSMVSIVMLTLIYRENKINKEKXI
;
A
#
# COMPACT_ATOMS: atom_id res chain seq x y z
N MET A 1 -7.28 -23.78 15.76
CA MET A 1 -7.74 -23.50 14.39
C MET A 1 -7.72 -21.99 14.13
N LEU A 2 -7.28 -21.60 12.97
CA LEU A 2 -7.19 -20.18 12.60
C LEU A 2 -8.53 -19.66 12.14
N GLY A 3 -8.94 -18.51 12.67
CA GLY A 3 -10.13 -17.84 12.18
C GLY A 3 -9.82 -16.92 11.02
N LEU A 4 -10.87 -16.26 10.50
CA LEU A 4 -10.70 -15.30 9.40
C LEU A 4 -9.83 -14.13 9.83
N HIS A 5 -9.94 -13.69 11.09
CA HIS A 5 -9.10 -12.62 11.60
C HIS A 5 -7.63 -13.00 11.55
N ASP A 6 -7.31 -14.23 11.95
CA ASP A 6 -5.92 -14.67 11.96
C ASP A 6 -5.36 -14.75 10.57
N ILE A 7 -6.18 -15.20 9.60
CA ILE A 7 -5.76 -15.30 8.21
C ILE A 7 -5.50 -13.89 7.65
N GLN A 8 -6.37 -12.93 7.96
CA GLN A 8 -6.21 -11.57 7.48
C GLN A 8 -4.97 -10.91 8.06
N TYR A 9 -4.71 -11.12 9.35
CA TYR A 9 -3.49 -10.58 9.96
C TYR A 9 -2.25 -11.20 9.33
N PHE A 10 -2.31 -12.50 9.03
CA PHE A 10 -1.19 -13.18 8.39
C PHE A 10 -0.93 -12.61 7.00
N TYR A 11 -1.97 -12.42 6.18
CA TYR A 11 -1.82 -11.85 4.86
C TYR A 11 -1.34 -10.40 4.93
N GLU A 12 -1.82 -9.66 5.91
CA GLU A 12 -1.37 -8.29 6.10
C GLU A 12 0.13 -8.26 6.42
N PHE A 13 0.57 -9.16 7.28
CA PHE A 13 1.97 -9.28 7.62
C PHE A 13 2.82 -9.60 6.39
N LEU A 14 2.38 -10.56 5.60
CA LEU A 14 3.09 -10.94 4.38
C LEU A 14 3.14 -9.77 3.39
N PHE A 15 2.04 -9.04 3.27
CA PHE A 15 1.96 -7.88 2.38
C PHE A 15 3.03 -6.85 2.76
N TRP A 16 3.13 -6.53 4.05
CA TRP A 16 4.09 -5.54 4.50
C TRP A 16 5.53 -6.02 4.36
N VAL A 17 5.78 -7.29 4.60
CA VAL A 17 7.10 -7.86 4.38
C VAL A 17 7.47 -7.77 2.91
N PHE A 18 6.54 -8.12 2.03
CA PHE A 18 6.77 -8.05 0.58
C PHE A 18 7.07 -6.61 0.15
N ILE A 19 6.30 -5.64 0.66
CA ILE A 19 6.51 -4.23 0.35
C ILE A 19 7.90 -3.79 0.80
N TYR A 20 8.28 -4.17 2.02
CA TYR A 20 9.58 -3.78 2.56
C TYR A 20 10.73 -4.34 1.71
N ILE A 21 10.67 -5.63 1.40
CA ILE A 21 11.73 -6.26 0.64
C ILE A 21 11.81 -5.66 -0.76
N SER A 22 10.67 -5.50 -1.43
CA SER A 22 10.67 -4.97 -2.79
C SER A 22 11.13 -3.50 -2.79
N LEU A 23 10.75 -2.73 -1.79
CA LEU A 23 11.20 -1.34 -1.68
C LEU A 23 12.73 -1.28 -1.57
N ARG A 24 13.31 -2.16 -0.75
CA ARG A 24 14.77 -2.19 -0.61
C ARG A 24 15.44 -2.55 -1.92
N LEU A 25 14.85 -3.47 -2.68
CA LEU A 25 15.42 -3.87 -3.96
C LEU A 25 15.34 -2.77 -5.00
N VAL A 26 14.22 -2.06 -5.09
CA VAL A 26 14.04 -1.05 -6.14
C VAL A 26 14.55 0.33 -5.73
N TRP A 27 14.92 0.52 -4.46
CA TRP A 27 15.37 1.83 -4.00
C TRP A 27 16.56 2.34 -4.81
N HIS A 28 17.41 1.44 -5.24
CA HIS A 28 18.62 1.80 -5.98
C HIS A 28 18.41 1.85 -7.48
N LEU A 29 17.18 1.68 -7.94
CA LEU A 29 16.86 1.65 -9.37
C LEU A 29 15.93 2.82 -9.71
N PRO A 30 16.50 4.00 -9.99
CA PRO A 30 15.64 5.19 -10.20
C PRO A 30 14.66 5.04 -11.38
N ASN A 31 15.01 4.23 -12.38
CA ASN A 31 14.14 4.07 -13.55
C ASN A 31 12.83 3.37 -13.21
N VAL A 32 12.85 2.48 -12.21
CA VAL A 32 11.65 1.73 -11.84
C VAL A 32 11.00 2.24 -10.56
N ARG A 33 11.64 3.20 -9.89
CA ARG A 33 11.11 3.71 -8.62
C ARG A 33 9.72 4.32 -8.77
N LEU A 34 9.54 5.10 -9.83
CA LEU A 34 8.25 5.76 -10.07
C LEU A 34 7.15 4.72 -10.32
N GLY A 35 7.42 3.76 -11.19
CA GLY A 35 6.46 2.69 -11.48
C GLY A 35 6.14 1.86 -10.25
N TYR A 36 7.16 1.56 -9.47
CA TYR A 36 6.97 0.81 -8.24
C TYR A 36 6.08 1.59 -7.26
N GLY A 37 6.34 2.89 -7.12
CA GLY A 37 5.52 3.72 -6.23
C GLY A 37 4.07 3.77 -6.65
N ILE A 38 3.83 3.87 -7.96
CA ILE A 38 2.47 3.86 -8.49
C ILE A 38 1.80 2.52 -8.19
N ALA A 39 2.51 1.42 -8.41
CA ALA A 39 1.97 0.09 -8.14
C ALA A 39 1.62 -0.08 -6.66
N VAL A 40 2.51 0.36 -5.77
CA VAL A 40 2.25 0.26 -4.33
C VAL A 40 1.04 1.09 -3.94
N ALA A 41 0.91 2.30 -4.50
CA ALA A 41 -0.26 3.14 -4.20
C ALA A 41 -1.54 2.47 -4.67
N ILE A 42 -1.53 1.89 -5.87
CA ILE A 42 -2.71 1.20 -6.41
C ILE A 42 -3.07 -0.01 -5.53
N PHE A 43 -2.08 -0.82 -5.15
CA PHE A 43 -2.34 -1.97 -4.30
C PHE A 43 -2.92 -1.55 -2.94
N ASN A 44 -2.42 -0.46 -2.38
CA ASN A 44 -2.94 0.01 -1.10
C ASN A 44 -4.37 0.55 -1.23
N LEU A 45 -4.68 1.23 -2.33
CA LEU A 45 -6.05 1.69 -2.57
C LEU A 45 -6.99 0.49 -2.75
N ALA A 46 -6.53 -0.55 -3.44
CA ALA A 46 -7.32 -1.77 -3.59
C ALA A 46 -7.55 -2.43 -2.23
N ALA A 47 -6.55 -2.41 -1.36
CA ALA A 47 -6.71 -2.97 -0.02
C ALA A 47 -7.77 -2.20 0.78
N ILE A 48 -7.76 -0.87 0.67
CA ILE A 48 -8.76 -0.05 1.34
C ILE A 48 -10.16 -0.44 0.87
N LEU A 49 -10.32 -0.61 -0.44
CA LEU A 49 -11.60 -1.01 -1.00
C LEU A 49 -12.01 -2.39 -0.51
N MET A 50 -11.07 -3.33 -0.48
CA MET A 50 -11.35 -4.68 0.02
C MET A 50 -11.80 -4.68 1.47
N TYR A 51 -11.13 -3.91 2.32
CA TYR A 51 -11.51 -3.87 3.73
C TYR A 51 -12.88 -3.20 3.91
N THR A 52 -13.16 -2.19 3.11
CA THR A 52 -14.47 -1.53 3.16
C THR A 52 -15.58 -2.51 2.78
N ILE A 53 -15.39 -3.26 1.70
CA ILE A 53 -16.37 -4.25 1.25
C ILE A 53 -16.50 -5.37 2.28
N SER A 54 -15.41 -5.86 2.82
CA SER A 54 -15.45 -6.93 3.82
C SER A 54 -16.15 -6.49 5.09
N SER A 55 -16.02 -5.26 5.48
CA SER A 55 -16.72 -4.74 6.66
C SER A 55 -18.24 -4.69 6.42
N UNK A 56 -18.42 -4.32 5.40
CA UNK A 56 -19.70 -4.21 5.01
C UNK A 56 -20.39 -5.43 4.90
N ALA A 57 -19.75 -6.39 4.48
CA ALA A 57 -20.29 -7.75 4.37
C ALA A 57 -20.31 -8.49 5.70
N GLY A 58 -19.79 -7.90 6.74
CA GLY A 58 -19.77 -8.52 8.04
C GLY A 58 -18.67 -9.55 8.24
N GLN A 59 -17.71 -9.62 7.33
CA GLN A 59 -16.62 -10.58 7.42
C GLN A 59 -15.53 -10.12 8.36
N ILE A 60 -15.42 -8.83 8.60
CA ILE A 60 -14.41 -8.26 9.48
C ILE A 60 -15.07 -7.16 10.30
N GLY A 61 -14.62 -6.98 11.54
CA GLY A 61 -15.16 -5.96 12.42
C GLY A 61 -14.88 -4.55 11.87
N PRO A 62 -15.80 -3.61 12.14
CA PRO A 62 -15.60 -2.25 11.62
C PRO A 62 -14.33 -1.60 12.14
N LEU A 63 -13.96 -1.83 13.40
CA LEU A 63 -12.75 -1.25 13.96
C LEU A 63 -11.50 -1.81 13.30
N ASP A 64 -11.47 -3.12 13.07
CA ASP A 64 -10.34 -3.74 12.39
C ASP A 64 -10.24 -3.26 10.95
N ALA A 65 -11.37 -3.17 10.26
CA ALA A 65 -11.38 -2.68 8.89
C ALA A 65 -10.89 -1.23 8.82
N PHE A 66 -11.36 -0.40 9.76
CA PHE A 66 -10.92 1.00 9.79
C PHE A 66 -9.42 1.11 10.06
N ALA A 67 -8.90 0.33 10.99
CA ALA A 67 -7.48 0.37 11.32
C ALA A 67 -6.62 -0.01 10.11
N PHE A 68 -6.96 -1.10 9.42
CA PHE A 68 -6.20 -1.52 8.26
C PHE A 68 -6.35 -0.52 7.11
N ALA A 69 -7.56 -0.02 6.88
CA ALA A 69 -7.78 0.97 5.83
C ALA A 69 -7.00 2.24 6.10
N PHE A 70 -6.93 2.65 7.38
CA PHE A 70 -6.17 3.83 7.76
C PHE A 70 -4.69 3.65 7.44
N LEU A 71 -4.12 2.49 7.80
CA LEU A 71 -2.72 2.22 7.51
C LEU A 71 -2.44 2.26 6.02
N HIS A 72 -3.29 1.63 5.23
CA HIS A 72 -3.11 1.61 3.78
C HIS A 72 -3.31 3.00 3.18
N SER A 73 -4.22 3.80 3.75
CA SER A 73 -4.40 5.18 3.30
C SER A 73 -3.15 6.00 3.54
N MET A 74 -2.53 5.84 4.71
CA MET A 74 -1.31 6.57 5.02
C MET A 74 -0.20 6.21 4.06
N VAL A 75 -0.04 4.92 3.76
CA VAL A 75 0.99 4.49 2.82
C VAL A 75 0.70 5.02 1.42
N SER A 76 -0.57 5.01 0.99
CA SER A 76 -0.94 5.57 -0.31
C SER A 76 -0.62 7.05 -0.40
N ILE A 77 -0.93 7.81 0.64
CA ILE A 77 -0.66 9.24 0.65
C ILE A 77 0.85 9.49 0.56
N VAL A 78 1.63 8.75 1.35
CA VAL A 78 3.08 8.91 1.32
C VAL A 78 3.63 8.57 -0.07
N MET A 79 3.17 7.46 -0.64
CA MET A 79 3.64 7.04 -1.97
C MET A 79 3.28 8.06 -3.03
N LEU A 80 2.04 8.57 -3.01
CA LEU A 80 1.62 9.56 -4.02
C LEU A 80 2.40 10.86 -3.86
N THR A 81 2.71 11.26 -2.63
CA THR A 81 3.53 12.44 -2.38
C THR A 81 4.93 12.26 -2.95
N LEU A 82 5.54 11.10 -2.72
CA LEU A 82 6.88 10.82 -3.24
C LEU A 82 6.87 10.77 -4.76
N ILE A 83 5.82 10.19 -5.35
CA ILE A 83 5.68 10.14 -6.80
C ILE A 83 5.58 11.57 -7.37
N TYR A 84 4.79 12.41 -6.75
CA TYR A 84 4.63 13.78 -7.18
C TYR A 84 5.97 14.52 -7.13
N ARG A 85 6.72 14.36 -6.05
CA ARG A 85 8.03 15.00 -5.90
C ARG A 85 9.01 14.51 -6.97
N GLU A 86 9.07 13.19 -7.17
CA GLU A 86 9.95 12.60 -8.18
C GLU A 86 9.61 13.14 -9.57
N ASN A 87 8.32 13.19 -9.89
CA ASN A 87 7.86 13.64 -11.18
C ASN A 87 8.21 15.13 -11.40
N LYS A 88 8.03 15.94 -10.37
CA LYS A 88 8.35 17.36 -10.45
C LYS A 88 9.85 17.58 -10.66
N ILE A 89 10.67 16.84 -9.92
CA ILE A 89 12.13 16.95 -10.07
C ILE A 89 12.55 16.54 -11.47
N ASN A 90 11.99 15.45 -11.98
CA ASN A 90 12.32 14.98 -13.34
C ASN A 90 11.91 15.99 -14.40
N LYS A 91 10.78 16.65 -14.23
CA LYS A 91 10.35 17.69 -15.17
C LYS A 91 11.32 18.87 -15.16
N GLU A 92 11.78 19.27 -13.99
CA GLU A 92 12.73 20.36 -13.87
C GLU A 92 14.07 20.00 -14.47
N LYS A 93 14.48 18.78 -14.38
CA LYS A 93 15.72 18.30 -14.99
C LYS A 93 15.62 18.21 -16.51
N UNK A 94 14.60 17.96 -16.81
CA UNK A 94 14.37 17.70 -18.15
C UNK A 94 14.40 18.84 -19.03
N ILE A 95 14.67 19.82 -18.53
CA ILE A 95 14.80 21.02 -19.31
C ILE A 95 16.27 21.22 -19.83
#